data_abfb241187bba952bd49d82aba69996f
#
_entry.id   abfb241187bba952bd49d82aba69996f
#
_cell.length_a   1.000
_cell.length_b   1.000
_cell.length_c   1.000
_cell.angle_alpha   90.00
_cell.angle_beta   90.00
_cell.angle_gamma   90.00
#
_symmetry.space_group_name_H-M   'P 1'
#
loop_
_entity.id
_entity.type
_entity.pdbx_description
1 polymer ?
#
loop_
_entity_poly.entity_id
_entity_poly.type
_entity_poly.pdbx_seq_one_letter_code
_entity_poly.pdbx_strand_id
1 'polypeptide(L)'
;MANYILQFILQLFSVAIIPLVKIWFDNSNKQIAEQFENLNKEVKKTQNQVEEVTQIGLHNRDSNKSIMSYRLHKEFSEAIDRGYTTSEDLSELSGLYKSYAEIGGNGKIETLFNRFKTLPIQK
;
A
#
# COMPACT_ATOMS: atom_id res chain seq x y z
N MET A 1 22.92 -68.95 18.66
CA MET A 1 21.68 -68.43 19.30
C MET A 1 21.62 -66.98 19.36
N ALA A 2 22.66 -66.21 19.68
CA ALA A 2 22.64 -64.73 19.73
C ALA A 2 22.30 -64.10 18.40
N ASN A 3 22.69 -64.64 17.27
CA ASN A 3 22.40 -64.11 15.95
C ASN A 3 20.94 -64.24 15.54
N TYR A 4 20.24 -65.29 15.96
CA TYR A 4 18.79 -65.41 15.67
C TYR A 4 17.96 -64.46 16.46
N ILE A 5 18.30 -64.16 17.72
CA ILE A 5 17.63 -63.21 18.57
C ILE A 5 17.80 -61.78 18.01
N LEU A 6 19.02 -61.47 17.58
CA LEU A 6 19.35 -60.18 16.98
C LEU A 6 18.57 -59.94 15.68
N GLN A 7 18.50 -60.94 14.80
CA GLN A 7 17.73 -60.87 13.56
C GLN A 7 16.24 -60.72 13.83
N PHE A 8 15.71 -61.42 14.84
CA PHE A 8 14.32 -61.33 15.23
C PHE A 8 13.96 -59.94 15.77
N ILE A 9 14.83 -59.38 16.58
CA ILE A 9 14.66 -58.00 17.09
C ILE A 9 14.72 -56.99 15.94
N LEU A 10 15.65 -57.13 15.01
CA LEU A 10 15.77 -56.27 13.84
C LEU A 10 14.54 -56.35 12.92
N GLN A 11 13.99 -57.56 12.72
CA GLN A 11 12.76 -57.76 11.95
C GLN A 11 11.55 -57.13 12.66
N LEU A 12 11.43 -57.27 13.97
CA LEU A 12 10.39 -56.65 14.76
C LEU A 12 10.48 -55.13 14.69
N PHE A 13 11.69 -54.59 14.77
CA PHE A 13 11.93 -53.16 14.66
C PHE A 13 11.52 -52.62 13.29
N SER A 14 11.92 -53.29 12.20
CA SER A 14 11.57 -52.82 10.86
C SER A 14 10.07 -52.92 10.58
N VAL A 15 9.38 -53.96 11.06
CA VAL A 15 7.94 -54.14 10.89
C VAL A 15 7.14 -53.14 11.70
N ALA A 16 7.61 -52.73 12.88
CA ALA A 16 6.88 -51.80 13.77
C ALA A 16 7.24 -50.33 13.51
N ILE A 17 8.50 -50.03 13.26
CA ILE A 17 8.99 -48.63 13.15
C ILE A 17 8.78 -48.06 11.78
N ILE A 18 9.02 -48.78 10.71
CA ILE A 18 8.89 -48.27 9.34
C ILE A 18 7.47 -47.80 9.04
N PRO A 19 6.40 -48.56 9.36
CA PRO A 19 5.04 -48.07 9.18
C PRO A 19 4.70 -46.86 10.03
N LEU A 20 5.21 -46.80 11.27
CA LEU A 20 4.98 -45.64 12.15
C LEU A 20 5.64 -44.38 11.62
N VAL A 21 6.86 -44.48 11.14
CA VAL A 21 7.58 -43.34 10.52
C VAL A 21 6.88 -42.90 9.26
N LYS A 22 6.38 -43.80 8.45
CA LYS A 22 5.66 -43.51 7.23
C LYS A 22 4.34 -42.74 7.55
N ILE A 23 3.57 -43.21 8.54
CA ILE A 23 2.34 -42.54 8.97
C ILE A 23 2.65 -41.17 9.50
N TRP A 24 3.68 -41.04 10.32
CA TRP A 24 4.11 -39.73 10.84
C TRP A 24 4.51 -38.78 9.71
N PHE A 25 5.26 -39.24 8.75
CA PHE A 25 5.72 -38.47 7.59
C PHE A 25 4.55 -38.03 6.72
N ASP A 26 3.61 -38.92 6.42
CA ASP A 26 2.43 -38.64 5.64
C ASP A 26 1.53 -37.62 6.35
N ASN A 27 1.32 -37.73 7.66
CA ASN A 27 0.57 -36.79 8.47
C ASN A 27 1.25 -35.41 8.52
N SER A 28 2.57 -35.39 8.67
CA SER A 28 3.35 -34.17 8.69
C SER A 28 3.27 -33.43 7.35
N ASN A 29 3.41 -34.13 6.24
CA ASN A 29 3.27 -33.59 4.90
C ASN A 29 1.87 -33.04 4.65
N LYS A 30 0.85 -33.74 5.14
CA LYS A 30 -0.55 -33.28 5.01
C LYS A 30 -0.77 -31.99 5.79
N GLN A 31 -0.25 -31.89 7.01
CA GLN A 31 -0.34 -30.65 7.81
C GLN A 31 0.38 -29.49 7.13
N ILE A 32 1.58 -29.72 6.60
CA ILE A 32 2.34 -28.71 5.88
C ILE A 32 1.58 -28.25 4.64
N ALA A 33 0.98 -29.16 3.88
CA ALA A 33 0.19 -28.84 2.69
C ALA A 33 -1.04 -28.01 3.05
N GLU A 34 -1.74 -28.34 4.15
CA GLU A 34 -2.90 -27.59 4.63
C GLU A 34 -2.51 -26.17 5.09
N GLN A 35 -1.39 -26.05 5.82
CA GLN A 35 -0.88 -24.76 6.26
C GLN A 35 -0.45 -23.91 5.06
N PHE A 36 0.17 -24.50 4.06
CA PHE A 36 0.58 -23.82 2.84
C PHE A 36 -0.63 -23.31 2.05
N GLU A 37 -1.67 -24.12 1.93
CA GLU A 37 -2.93 -23.74 1.28
C GLU A 37 -3.61 -22.60 2.02
N ASN A 38 -3.68 -22.66 3.35
CA ASN A 38 -4.26 -21.60 4.17
C ASN A 38 -3.47 -20.30 4.03
N LEU A 39 -2.13 -20.37 4.02
CA LEU A 39 -1.27 -19.23 3.82
C LEU A 39 -1.49 -18.60 2.44
N ASN A 40 -1.61 -19.42 1.40
CA ASN A 40 -1.91 -18.95 0.05
C ASN A 40 -3.25 -18.23 -0.02
N LYS A 41 -4.27 -18.72 0.66
CA LYS A 41 -5.59 -18.07 0.75
C LYS A 41 -5.50 -16.71 1.44
N GLU A 42 -4.74 -16.63 2.54
CA GLU A 42 -4.53 -15.37 3.25
C GLU A 42 -3.73 -14.36 2.44
N VAL A 43 -2.70 -14.81 1.73
CA VAL A 43 -1.91 -13.95 0.83
C VAL A 43 -2.80 -13.39 -0.28
N LYS A 44 -3.64 -14.22 -0.89
CA LYS A 44 -4.59 -13.79 -1.93
C LYS A 44 -5.58 -12.75 -1.41
N LYS A 45 -6.11 -12.99 -0.21
CA LYS A 45 -7.02 -12.05 0.46
C LYS A 45 -6.32 -10.72 0.73
N THR A 46 -5.10 -10.76 1.23
CA THR A 46 -4.30 -9.55 1.50
C THR A 46 -3.99 -8.80 0.21
N GLN A 47 -3.65 -9.50 -0.88
CA GLN A 47 -3.43 -8.88 -2.19
C GLN A 47 -4.66 -8.15 -2.69
N ASN A 48 -5.85 -8.75 -2.55
CA ASN A 48 -7.11 -8.12 -2.93
C ASN A 48 -7.40 -6.88 -2.08
N GLN A 49 -7.11 -6.94 -0.78
CA GLN A 49 -7.27 -5.80 0.12
C GLN A 49 -6.31 -4.66 -0.23
N VAL A 50 -5.06 -4.97 -0.55
CA VAL A 50 -4.06 -3.99 -0.99
C VAL A 50 -4.50 -3.33 -2.29
N GLU A 51 -5.01 -4.09 -3.24
CA GLU A 51 -5.52 -3.54 -4.50
C GLU A 51 -6.70 -2.61 -4.26
N GLU A 52 -7.65 -3.00 -3.41
CA GLU A 52 -8.81 -2.16 -3.05
C GLU A 52 -8.36 -0.85 -2.41
N VAL A 53 -7.45 -0.91 -1.42
CA VAL A 53 -6.91 0.28 -0.76
C VAL A 53 -6.16 1.17 -1.76
N THR A 54 -5.43 0.58 -2.69
CA THR A 54 -4.72 1.32 -3.74
C THR A 54 -5.70 2.06 -4.64
N GLN A 55 -6.79 1.42 -5.06
CA GLN A 55 -7.83 2.06 -5.88
C GLN A 55 -8.52 3.20 -5.13
N ILE A 56 -8.84 3.00 -3.86
CA ILE A 56 -9.40 4.05 -3.01
C ILE A 56 -8.43 5.23 -2.89
N GLY A 57 -7.15 4.95 -2.67
CA GLY A 57 -6.11 5.97 -2.58
C GLY A 57 -5.96 6.79 -3.85
N LEU A 58 -5.98 6.15 -5.01
CA LEU A 58 -5.93 6.82 -6.31
C LEU A 58 -7.16 7.69 -6.54
N HIS A 59 -8.35 7.18 -6.22
CA HIS A 59 -9.58 7.92 -6.33
C HIS A 59 -9.59 9.15 -5.42
N ASN A 60 -9.15 9.00 -4.18
CA ASN A 60 -9.04 10.10 -3.22
C ASN A 60 -8.04 11.15 -3.71
N ARG A 61 -6.92 10.73 -4.27
CA ARG A 61 -5.92 11.64 -4.84
C ARG A 61 -6.51 12.46 -5.97
N ASP A 62 -7.23 11.83 -6.88
CA ASP A 62 -7.85 12.51 -8.02
C ASP A 62 -8.93 13.49 -7.57
N SER A 63 -9.74 13.12 -6.57
CA SER A 63 -10.75 13.97 -5.98
C SER A 63 -10.12 15.19 -5.27
N ASN A 64 -9.08 14.98 -4.48
CA ASN A 64 -8.36 16.03 -3.80
C ASN A 64 -7.71 17.00 -4.81
N LYS A 65 -7.13 16.47 -5.86
CA LYS A 65 -6.53 17.24 -6.95
C LYS A 65 -7.56 18.16 -7.62
N SER A 66 -8.76 17.65 -7.89
CA SER A 66 -9.85 18.43 -8.47
C SER A 66 -10.32 19.54 -7.55
N ILE A 67 -10.48 19.26 -6.26
CA ILE A 67 -10.88 20.24 -5.25
C ILE A 67 -9.81 21.33 -5.10
N MET A 68 -8.56 20.93 -4.98
CA MET A 68 -7.43 21.87 -4.87
C MET A 68 -7.29 22.73 -6.12
N SER A 69 -7.44 22.15 -7.30
CA SER A 69 -7.41 22.88 -8.57
C SER A 69 -8.47 23.96 -8.62
N TYR A 70 -9.70 23.62 -8.27
CA TYR A 70 -10.82 24.57 -8.22
C TYR A 70 -10.54 25.70 -7.24
N ARG A 71 -10.13 25.38 -6.03
CA ARG A 71 -9.85 26.36 -4.99
C ARG A 71 -8.67 27.28 -5.36
N LEU A 72 -7.58 26.71 -5.84
CA LEU A 72 -6.42 27.48 -6.25
C LEU A 72 -6.73 28.39 -7.44
N HIS A 73 -7.45 27.89 -8.42
CA HIS A 73 -7.89 28.68 -9.57
C HIS A 73 -8.71 29.90 -9.11
N LYS A 74 -9.69 29.66 -8.24
CA LYS A 74 -10.57 30.70 -7.70
C LYS A 74 -9.77 31.74 -6.91
N GLU A 75 -9.00 31.31 -5.94
CA GLU A 75 -8.26 32.17 -5.03
C GLU A 75 -7.17 32.98 -5.76
N PHE A 76 -6.44 32.36 -6.66
CA PHE A 76 -5.41 33.03 -7.45
C PHE A 76 -6.05 34.05 -8.41
N SER A 77 -7.12 33.68 -9.09
CA SER A 77 -7.81 34.59 -10.02
C SER A 77 -8.38 35.80 -9.31
N GLU A 78 -9.00 35.61 -8.15
CA GLU A 78 -9.53 36.72 -7.34
C GLU A 78 -8.42 37.65 -6.88
N ALA A 79 -7.28 37.13 -6.44
CA ALA A 79 -6.17 37.96 -6.02
C ALA A 79 -5.54 38.71 -7.20
N ILE A 80 -5.40 38.08 -8.35
CA ILE A 80 -4.88 38.72 -9.57
C ILE A 80 -5.82 39.83 -10.02
N ASP A 81 -7.13 39.60 -10.02
CA ASP A 81 -8.13 40.62 -10.39
C ASP A 81 -8.15 41.80 -9.41
N ARG A 82 -7.95 41.50 -8.12
CA ARG A 82 -7.87 42.53 -7.08
C ARG A 82 -6.56 43.33 -7.18
N GLY A 83 -5.48 42.70 -7.68
CA GLY A 83 -4.20 43.36 -7.89
C GLY A 83 -3.25 43.32 -6.70
N TYR A 84 -3.59 42.62 -5.63
CA TYR A 84 -2.76 42.47 -4.43
C TYR A 84 -3.10 41.19 -3.68
N THR A 85 -2.19 40.77 -2.79
CA THR A 85 -2.41 39.68 -1.84
C THR A 85 -1.94 40.10 -0.45
N THR A 86 -2.22 39.30 0.56
CA THR A 86 -1.71 39.47 1.92
C THR A 86 -0.58 38.48 2.18
N SER A 87 0.26 38.73 3.17
CA SER A 87 1.32 37.79 3.56
C SER A 87 0.74 36.45 4.05
N GLU A 88 -0.41 36.50 4.71
CA GLU A 88 -1.13 35.30 5.18
C GLU A 88 -1.62 34.45 3.99
N ASP A 89 -2.30 35.09 3.03
CA ASP A 89 -2.79 34.40 1.83
C ASP A 89 -1.64 33.88 0.99
N LEU A 90 -0.56 34.62 0.87
CA LEU A 90 0.63 34.16 0.14
C LEU A 90 1.19 32.87 0.75
N SER A 91 1.28 32.82 2.07
CA SER A 91 1.78 31.65 2.80
C SER A 91 0.84 30.45 2.65
N GLU A 92 -0.44 30.64 2.90
CA GLU A 92 -1.46 29.57 2.85
C GLU A 92 -1.64 29.00 1.45
N LEU A 93 -1.78 29.86 0.46
CA LEU A 93 -2.00 29.45 -0.92
C LEU A 93 -0.74 28.85 -1.55
N SER A 94 0.44 29.32 -1.17
CA SER A 94 1.71 28.71 -1.60
C SER A 94 1.86 27.30 -1.04
N GLY A 95 1.48 27.08 0.22
CA GLY A 95 1.45 25.75 0.84
C GLY A 95 0.47 24.82 0.16
N LEU A 96 -0.72 25.30 -0.15
CA LEU A 96 -1.73 24.52 -0.86
C LEU A 96 -1.28 24.18 -2.28
N TYR A 97 -0.68 25.12 -2.99
CA TYR A 97 -0.13 24.87 -4.32
C TYR A 97 0.99 23.82 -4.28
N LYS A 98 1.86 23.88 -3.29
CA LYS A 98 2.93 22.88 -3.12
C LYS A 98 2.35 21.47 -2.98
N SER A 99 1.32 21.30 -2.14
CA SER A 99 0.62 20.02 -1.97
C SER A 99 -0.03 19.56 -3.28
N TYR A 100 -0.64 20.48 -4.01
CA TYR A 100 -1.24 20.21 -5.32
C TYR A 100 -0.20 19.73 -6.35
N ALA A 101 0.96 20.36 -6.38
CA ALA A 101 2.06 19.96 -7.28
C ALA A 101 2.59 18.57 -6.92
N GLU A 102 2.71 18.26 -5.63
CA GLU A 102 3.18 16.96 -5.15
C GLU A 102 2.27 15.80 -5.57
N ILE A 103 0.97 16.03 -5.69
CA ILE A 103 0.02 15.00 -6.14
C ILE A 103 -0.20 15.00 -7.65
N GLY A 104 0.62 15.72 -8.40
CA GLY A 104 0.60 15.73 -9.86
C GLY A 104 -0.32 16.76 -10.49
N GLY A 105 -0.42 17.96 -9.88
CA GLY A 105 -1.19 19.06 -10.40
C GLY A 105 -0.73 19.54 -11.79
N ASN A 106 -1.63 20.18 -12.54
CA ASN A 106 -1.37 20.59 -13.92
C ASN A 106 -0.80 21.99 -14.08
N GLY A 107 -0.28 22.30 -15.28
CA GLY A 107 0.39 23.57 -15.60
C GLY A 107 -0.49 24.81 -15.65
N LYS A 108 -1.83 24.67 -15.73
CA LYS A 108 -2.75 25.83 -15.68
C LYS A 108 -2.65 26.55 -14.35
N ILE A 109 -2.64 25.80 -13.28
CA ILE A 109 -2.53 26.37 -11.92
C ILE A 109 -1.13 26.94 -11.68
N GLU A 110 -0.11 26.32 -12.23
CA GLU A 110 1.27 26.82 -12.17
C GLU A 110 1.38 28.24 -12.75
N THR A 111 0.77 28.48 -13.90
CA THR A 111 0.75 29.78 -14.53
C THR A 111 0.10 30.85 -13.63
N LEU A 112 -1.05 30.51 -13.04
CA LEU A 112 -1.73 31.39 -12.10
C LEU A 112 -0.91 31.65 -10.85
N PHE A 113 -0.27 30.59 -10.31
CA PHE A 113 0.58 30.71 -9.14
C PHE A 113 1.77 31.62 -9.40
N ASN A 114 2.40 31.53 -10.56
CA ASN A 114 3.53 32.38 -10.93
C ASN A 114 3.11 33.86 -11.00
N ARG A 115 1.91 34.16 -11.51
CA ARG A 115 1.36 35.49 -11.51
C ARG A 115 1.01 35.97 -10.10
N PHE A 116 0.40 35.09 -9.32
CA PHE A 116 0.02 35.38 -7.93
C PHE A 116 1.24 35.78 -7.08
N LYS A 117 2.36 35.07 -7.24
CA LYS A 117 3.59 35.37 -6.48
C LYS A 117 4.15 36.75 -6.73
N THR A 118 3.85 37.35 -7.86
CA THR A 118 4.37 38.67 -8.23
C THR A 118 3.48 39.83 -7.74
N LEU A 119 2.34 39.54 -7.13
CA LEU A 119 1.42 40.57 -6.64
C LEU A 119 2.02 41.32 -5.45
N PRO A 120 1.74 42.65 -5.34
CA PRO A 120 2.15 43.39 -4.15
C PRO A 120 1.42 42.87 -2.91
N ILE A 121 2.16 42.88 -1.80
CA ILE A 121 1.62 42.43 -0.51
C ILE A 121 1.07 43.65 0.21
N GLN A 122 -0.21 43.58 0.55
CA GLN A 122 -0.91 44.61 1.31
C GLN A 122 -0.96 44.20 2.79
N LYS A 123 -0.55 45.10 3.66
CA LYS A 123 -0.57 44.87 5.11
C LYS A 123 -1.97 45.08 5.70
#